data_2cd15e8e2df3d3875f3ffe5dc6525830
#
_entry.id   2cd15e8e2df3d3875f3ffe5dc6525830
#
_cell.length_a   1.000
_cell.length_b   1.000
_cell.length_c   1.000
_cell.angle_alpha   90.00
_cell.angle_beta   90.00
_cell.angle_gamma   90.00
#
_symmetry.space_group_name_H-M   'P 1'
#
loop_
_entity.id
_entity.type
_entity.pdbx_description
1 polymer ?
#
loop_
_entity_poly.entity_id
_entity_poly.type
_entity_poly.pdbx_seq_one_letter_code
_entity_poly.pdbx_strand_id
1 'polypeptide(L)'
;SKGWVYAEPVSMINATENPLFQQFMALVDKYRKMGVRTNADNPEDAQNAVNFGAEGIGLFRIEHMFYGKNSEEPLAKLRNMILANTTEERVAALNELEPYIKNAAKGTLKVLNGKPLTFRLMDPPLHEFVPHTEEKQRALAQERGISFAEIKKRIDALNEVNPMMGL
;
A
#
# COMPACT_ATOMS: atom_id res chain seq x y z
N SER A 1 -18.35 27.88 11.16
CA SER A 1 -16.96 27.76 11.62
C SER A 1 -16.08 28.62 10.71
N LYS A 2 -15.09 29.27 11.28
CA LYS A 2 -14.09 30.06 10.54
C LYS A 2 -12.82 29.22 10.44
N GLY A 3 -12.21 29.15 9.23
CA GLY A 3 -10.91 28.54 8.99
C GLY A 3 -9.89 29.59 8.54
N TRP A 4 -8.62 29.37 8.87
CA TRP A 4 -7.51 30.19 8.43
C TRP A 4 -6.72 29.47 7.37
N VAL A 5 -6.36 30.18 6.30
CA VAL A 5 -5.48 29.68 5.24
C VAL A 5 -4.16 30.42 5.34
N TYR A 6 -3.06 29.69 5.39
CA TYR A 6 -1.71 30.23 5.50
C TYR A 6 -0.98 30.06 4.17
N ALA A 7 -0.24 31.08 3.76
CA ALA A 7 0.58 31.03 2.55
C ALA A 7 1.94 30.36 2.77
N GLU A 8 2.34 30.17 4.03
CA GLU A 8 3.61 29.57 4.44
C GLU A 8 3.39 28.39 5.39
N PRO A 9 4.32 27.44 5.46
CA PRO A 9 4.26 26.37 6.45
C PRO A 9 4.27 26.95 7.87
N VAL A 10 3.31 26.55 8.68
CA VAL A 10 3.24 26.92 10.10
C VAL A 10 3.79 25.79 10.96
N SER A 11 4.30 26.11 12.17
CA SER A 11 4.72 25.10 13.13
C SER A 11 3.54 24.25 13.57
N MET A 12 3.70 22.93 13.55
CA MET A 12 2.68 21.97 13.99
C MET A 12 3.03 21.45 15.38
N ILE A 13 2.01 21.21 16.18
CA ILE A 13 2.16 20.58 17.50
C ILE A 13 1.88 19.09 17.33
N ASN A 14 2.76 18.25 17.86
CA ASN A 14 2.50 16.82 17.93
C ASN A 14 1.40 16.55 18.97
N ALA A 15 0.24 16.14 18.51
CA ALA A 15 -0.91 15.91 19.38
C ALA A 15 -0.66 14.79 20.42
N THR A 16 0.15 13.78 20.09
CA THR A 16 0.44 12.66 21.00
C THR A 16 1.29 13.07 22.21
N GLU A 17 2.03 14.16 22.10
CA GLU A 17 2.87 14.72 23.18
C GLU A 17 2.11 15.69 24.09
N ASN A 18 0.89 16.09 23.70
CA ASN A 18 0.08 17.02 24.47
C ASN A 18 -0.58 16.31 25.68
N PRO A 19 -0.27 16.75 26.92
CA PRO A 19 -0.85 16.12 28.12
C PRO A 19 -2.37 16.19 28.20
N LEU A 20 -2.98 17.25 27.66
CA LEU A 20 -4.45 17.40 27.64
C LEU A 20 -5.08 16.39 26.69
N PHE A 21 -4.42 16.10 25.56
CA PHE A 21 -4.87 15.05 24.65
C PHE A 21 -4.82 13.67 25.33
N GLN A 22 -3.74 13.36 26.03
CA GLN A 22 -3.60 12.10 26.76
C GLN A 22 -4.66 11.95 27.86
N GLN A 23 -4.93 13.02 28.63
CA GLN A 23 -5.98 13.03 29.67
C GLN A 23 -7.37 12.83 29.04
N PHE A 24 -7.66 13.49 27.93
CA PHE A 24 -8.90 13.33 27.20
C PHE A 24 -9.08 11.90 26.70
N MET A 25 -8.05 11.32 26.07
CA MET A 25 -8.11 9.95 25.57
C MET A 25 -8.26 8.92 26.71
N ALA A 26 -7.61 9.14 27.85
CA ALA A 26 -7.81 8.30 29.04
C ALA A 26 -9.24 8.37 29.59
N LEU A 27 -9.89 9.53 29.48
CA LEU A 27 -11.31 9.68 29.83
C LEU A 27 -12.21 8.94 28.84
N VAL A 28 -11.96 9.08 27.52
CA VAL A 28 -12.71 8.38 26.47
C VAL A 28 -12.62 6.86 26.66
N ASP A 29 -11.43 6.33 26.98
CA ASP A 29 -11.20 4.90 27.19
C ASP A 29 -12.00 4.29 28.34
N LYS A 30 -12.41 5.10 29.32
CA LYS A 30 -13.28 4.64 30.43
C LYS A 30 -14.71 4.33 29.96
N TYR A 31 -15.16 4.99 28.89
CA TYR A 31 -16.55 4.88 28.45
C TYR A 31 -16.72 4.11 27.14
N ARG A 32 -15.68 4.02 26.32
CA ARG A 32 -15.75 3.25 25.07
C ARG A 32 -15.93 1.76 25.35
N LYS A 33 -16.73 1.10 24.52
CA LYS A 33 -16.97 -0.35 24.57
C LYS A 33 -16.34 -1.11 23.41
N MET A 34 -16.05 -0.41 22.32
CA MET A 34 -15.47 -0.99 21.11
C MET A 34 -13.97 -0.76 21.07
N GLY A 35 -13.23 -1.76 20.60
CA GLY A 35 -11.83 -1.62 20.25
C GLY A 35 -11.65 -0.79 19.00
N VAL A 36 -10.55 -0.02 18.91
CA VAL A 36 -10.24 0.84 17.77
C VAL A 36 -9.00 0.30 17.06
N ARG A 37 -9.18 -0.06 15.79
CA ARG A 37 -8.09 -0.41 14.87
C ARG A 37 -8.06 0.60 13.74
N THR A 38 -6.86 0.98 13.32
CA THR A 38 -6.66 1.95 12.24
C THR A 38 -6.16 1.27 10.97
N ASN A 39 -6.11 2.02 9.87
CA ASN A 39 -5.41 1.62 8.66
C ASN A 39 -3.94 2.05 8.77
N ALA A 40 -3.02 1.19 8.35
CA ALA A 40 -1.61 1.50 8.19
C ALA A 40 -1.02 0.56 7.14
N ASP A 41 -0.20 1.08 6.24
CA ASP A 41 0.30 0.35 5.10
C ASP A 41 1.84 0.19 5.12
N ASN A 42 2.48 0.67 6.20
CA ASN A 42 3.91 0.55 6.46
C ASN A 42 4.21 0.58 7.97
N PRO A 43 5.43 0.25 8.41
CA PRO A 43 5.81 0.25 9.81
C PRO A 43 5.72 1.64 10.49
N GLU A 44 6.00 2.72 9.75
CA GLU A 44 5.97 4.09 10.28
C GLU A 44 4.54 4.51 10.61
N ASP A 45 3.60 4.28 9.69
CA ASP A 45 2.18 4.54 9.92
C ASP A 45 1.64 3.68 11.07
N ALA A 46 2.07 2.42 11.16
CA ALA A 46 1.70 1.54 12.26
C ALA A 46 2.23 2.06 13.61
N GLN A 47 3.46 2.59 13.66
CA GLN A 47 4.00 3.21 14.87
C GLN A 47 3.21 4.46 15.27
N ASN A 48 2.88 5.32 14.32
CA ASN A 48 2.05 6.48 14.57
C ASN A 48 0.67 6.08 15.11
N ALA A 49 0.07 5.06 14.51
CA ALA A 49 -1.21 4.52 14.97
C ALA A 49 -1.15 4.04 16.43
N VAL A 50 -0.10 3.31 16.80
CA VAL A 50 0.12 2.84 18.17
C VAL A 50 0.32 4.02 19.12
N ASN A 51 1.07 5.04 18.72
CA ASN A 51 1.27 6.26 19.51
C ASN A 51 -0.04 7.02 19.77
N PHE A 52 -0.99 6.98 18.84
CA PHE A 52 -2.35 7.51 19.01
C PHE A 52 -3.29 6.59 19.80
N GLY A 53 -2.82 5.44 20.27
CA GLY A 53 -3.60 4.52 21.10
C GLY A 53 -4.40 3.46 20.31
N ALA A 54 -4.08 3.23 19.03
CA ALA A 54 -4.71 2.16 18.29
C ALA A 54 -4.40 0.79 18.90
N GLU A 55 -5.43 -0.09 18.94
CA GLU A 55 -5.34 -1.44 19.50
C GLU A 55 -4.90 -2.47 18.46
N GLY A 56 -4.63 -2.05 17.24
CA GLY A 56 -4.15 -2.87 16.13
C GLY A 56 -4.37 -2.19 14.80
N ILE A 57 -4.05 -2.92 13.74
CA ILE A 57 -4.30 -2.51 12.36
C ILE A 57 -5.49 -3.29 11.81
N GLY A 58 -6.53 -2.55 11.44
CA GLY A 58 -7.77 -3.11 10.87
C GLY A 58 -7.67 -3.35 9.37
N LEU A 59 -6.76 -2.66 8.69
CA LEU A 59 -6.48 -2.86 7.27
C LEU A 59 -5.04 -2.49 6.95
N PHE A 60 -4.29 -3.48 6.47
CA PHE A 60 -2.97 -3.32 5.86
C PHE A 60 -3.07 -3.67 4.38
N ARG A 61 -2.78 -2.71 3.50
CA ARG A 61 -2.86 -2.85 2.05
C ARG A 61 -1.49 -3.05 1.47
N ILE A 62 -1.21 -4.26 1.00
CA ILE A 62 0.11 -4.63 0.43
C ILE A 62 0.45 -3.77 -0.78
N GLU A 63 -0.54 -3.47 -1.61
CA GLU A 63 -0.37 -2.75 -2.86
C GLU A 63 0.18 -1.34 -2.67
N HIS A 64 0.03 -0.74 -1.49
CA HIS A 64 0.58 0.59 -1.21
C HIS A 64 2.10 0.63 -1.20
N MET A 65 2.78 -0.50 -1.01
CA MET A 65 4.24 -0.57 -1.12
C MET A 65 4.75 -0.25 -2.54
N PHE A 66 3.92 -0.38 -3.57
CA PHE A 66 4.28 -0.13 -4.96
C PHE A 66 4.14 1.34 -5.37
N TYR A 67 3.61 2.21 -4.51
CA TYR A 67 3.41 3.65 -4.76
C TYR A 67 4.37 4.55 -3.96
N GLY A 68 5.11 4.01 -3.01
CA GLY A 68 5.98 4.75 -2.11
C GLY A 68 7.33 5.16 -2.72
N LYS A 69 8.15 5.83 -1.94
CA LYS A 69 9.55 6.06 -2.26
C LYS A 69 10.28 4.71 -2.33
N ASN A 70 11.18 4.56 -3.29
CA ASN A 70 11.93 3.31 -3.57
C ASN A 70 11.04 2.13 -3.99
N SER A 71 9.87 2.41 -4.59
CA SER A 71 8.96 1.37 -5.09
C SER A 71 9.28 0.88 -6.50
N GLU A 72 10.27 1.45 -7.18
CA GLU A 72 10.57 1.16 -8.59
C GLU A 72 10.89 -0.32 -8.81
N GLU A 73 11.75 -0.90 -7.97
CA GLU A 73 12.15 -2.30 -8.09
C GLU A 73 10.98 -3.27 -7.78
N PRO A 74 10.28 -3.18 -6.63
CA PRO A 74 9.11 -4.04 -6.38
C PRO A 74 8.01 -3.84 -7.42
N LEU A 75 7.81 -2.63 -7.95
CA LEU A 75 6.84 -2.36 -9.00
C LEU A 75 7.22 -3.05 -10.33
N ALA A 76 8.50 -3.07 -10.69
CA ALA A 76 8.97 -3.79 -11.87
C ALA A 76 8.69 -5.32 -11.75
N LYS A 77 8.95 -5.90 -10.56
CA LYS A 77 8.66 -7.32 -10.27
C LYS A 77 7.15 -7.60 -10.29
N LEU A 78 6.33 -6.70 -9.74
CA LEU A 78 4.88 -6.81 -9.83
C LEU A 78 4.40 -6.80 -11.30
N ARG A 79 4.93 -5.90 -12.13
CA ARG A 79 4.62 -5.85 -13.57
C ARG A 79 5.01 -7.15 -14.27
N ASN A 80 6.13 -7.76 -13.90
CA ASN A 80 6.54 -9.05 -14.44
C ASN A 80 5.51 -10.13 -14.11
N MET A 81 5.00 -10.17 -12.90
CA MET A 81 3.95 -11.09 -12.48
C MET A 81 2.64 -10.86 -13.25
N ILE A 82 2.20 -9.61 -13.36
CA ILE A 82 0.95 -9.24 -14.06
C ILE A 82 1.00 -9.62 -15.54
N LEU A 83 2.15 -9.41 -16.19
CA LEU A 83 2.34 -9.61 -17.62
C LEU A 83 2.88 -11.02 -17.97
N ALA A 84 2.97 -11.92 -17.01
CA ALA A 84 3.41 -13.30 -17.23
C ALA A 84 2.38 -14.07 -18.08
N ASN A 85 2.87 -14.87 -19.02
CA ASN A 85 2.03 -15.67 -19.91
C ASN A 85 1.77 -17.09 -19.38
N THR A 86 2.74 -17.63 -18.66
CA THR A 86 2.68 -18.98 -18.14
C THR A 86 2.64 -18.98 -16.62
N THR A 87 2.22 -20.10 -16.06
CA THR A 87 2.21 -20.27 -14.61
C THR A 87 3.64 -20.24 -14.06
N GLU A 88 4.59 -20.82 -14.78
CA GLU A 88 6.00 -20.89 -14.39
C GLU A 88 6.62 -19.48 -14.33
N GLU A 89 6.39 -18.65 -15.35
CA GLU A 89 6.83 -17.24 -15.35
C GLU A 89 6.21 -16.47 -14.19
N ARG A 90 4.93 -16.69 -13.92
CA ARG A 90 4.23 -16.03 -12.83
C ARG A 90 4.76 -16.43 -11.47
N VAL A 91 5.00 -17.72 -11.24
CA VAL A 91 5.59 -18.24 -10.00
C VAL A 91 7.00 -17.70 -9.80
N ALA A 92 7.83 -17.64 -10.85
CA ALA A 92 9.15 -17.05 -10.77
C ALA A 92 9.10 -15.57 -10.33
N ALA A 93 8.23 -14.77 -10.95
CA ALA A 93 8.04 -13.36 -10.59
C ALA A 93 7.49 -13.19 -9.15
N LEU A 94 6.58 -14.06 -8.72
CA LEU A 94 6.07 -14.07 -7.33
C LEU A 94 7.16 -14.38 -6.31
N ASN A 95 8.05 -15.32 -6.60
CA ASN A 95 9.18 -15.66 -5.73
C ASN A 95 10.15 -14.46 -5.56
N GLU A 96 10.31 -13.66 -6.61
CA GLU A 96 11.09 -12.41 -6.53
C GLU A 96 10.38 -11.31 -5.73
N LEU A 97 9.05 -11.32 -5.70
CA LEU A 97 8.22 -10.34 -4.99
C LEU A 97 8.07 -10.67 -3.50
N GLU A 98 8.07 -11.96 -3.15
CA GLU A 98 7.85 -12.44 -1.78
C GLU A 98 8.71 -11.73 -0.71
N PRO A 99 10.04 -11.54 -0.89
CA PRO A 99 10.88 -10.89 0.12
C PRO A 99 10.42 -9.48 0.49
N TYR A 100 9.91 -8.72 -0.46
CA TYR A 100 9.42 -7.35 -0.22
C TYR A 100 8.18 -7.37 0.64
N ILE A 101 7.20 -8.20 0.30
CA ILE A 101 5.95 -8.38 1.07
C ILE A 101 6.27 -8.89 2.48
N LYS A 102 7.13 -9.88 2.59
CA LYS A 102 7.55 -10.46 3.87
C LYS A 102 8.24 -9.45 4.77
N ASN A 103 9.11 -8.61 4.21
CA ASN A 103 9.80 -7.57 4.97
C ASN A 103 8.85 -6.46 5.43
N ALA A 104 7.91 -6.03 4.60
CA ALA A 104 6.89 -5.06 4.97
C ALA A 104 6.01 -5.58 6.11
N ALA A 105 5.50 -6.81 5.98
CA ALA A 105 4.70 -7.46 7.02
C ALA A 105 5.49 -7.64 8.33
N LYS A 106 6.72 -8.14 8.24
CA LYS A 106 7.60 -8.34 9.40
C LYS A 106 7.91 -7.03 10.13
N GLY A 107 8.18 -5.96 9.38
CA GLY A 107 8.42 -4.63 9.94
C GLY A 107 7.22 -4.13 10.73
N THR A 108 6.03 -4.22 10.15
CA THR A 108 4.77 -3.80 10.78
C THR A 108 4.43 -4.64 12.01
N LEU A 109 4.57 -5.97 11.94
CA LEU A 109 4.32 -6.86 13.08
C LEU A 109 5.26 -6.60 14.26
N LYS A 110 6.51 -6.23 14.00
CA LYS A 110 7.47 -5.85 15.07
C LYS A 110 6.99 -4.62 15.83
N VAL A 111 6.52 -3.60 15.11
CA VAL A 111 5.98 -2.36 15.70
C VAL A 111 4.73 -2.64 16.52
N LEU A 112 3.85 -3.51 16.04
CA LEU A 112 2.60 -3.85 16.70
C LEU A 112 2.79 -4.63 17.99
N ASN A 113 3.90 -5.32 18.15
CA ASN A 113 4.28 -6.02 19.40
C ASN A 113 3.13 -6.84 20.01
N GLY A 114 2.56 -7.74 19.22
CA GLY A 114 1.45 -8.62 19.64
C GLY A 114 0.04 -8.05 19.43
N LYS A 115 -0.12 -6.79 19.00
CA LYS A 115 -1.42 -6.26 18.59
C LYS A 115 -1.85 -6.88 17.24
N PRO A 116 -3.16 -7.04 17.02
CA PRO A 116 -3.68 -7.68 15.79
C PRO A 116 -3.41 -6.83 14.53
N LEU A 117 -3.18 -7.54 13.43
CA LEU A 117 -3.03 -7.01 12.08
C LEU A 117 -3.98 -7.75 11.14
N THR A 118 -4.88 -7.02 10.48
CA THR A 118 -5.66 -7.56 9.37
C THR A 118 -4.94 -7.24 8.06
N PHE A 119 -4.39 -8.27 7.46
CA PHE A 119 -3.62 -8.19 6.23
C PHE A 119 -4.53 -8.47 5.04
N ARG A 120 -4.73 -7.49 4.15
CA ARG A 120 -5.48 -7.70 2.92
C ARG A 120 -4.57 -8.40 1.90
N LEU A 121 -5.02 -9.51 1.38
CA LEU A 121 -4.36 -10.12 0.23
C LEU A 121 -4.41 -9.15 -0.96
N MET A 122 -3.45 -9.29 -1.88
CA MET A 122 -3.30 -8.37 -3.01
C MET A 122 -4.58 -8.34 -3.86
N ASP A 123 -5.19 -7.17 -3.93
CA ASP A 123 -6.42 -6.91 -4.68
C ASP A 123 -6.35 -5.54 -5.39
N PRO A 124 -5.32 -5.28 -6.20
CA PRO A 124 -5.24 -4.06 -6.96
C PRO A 124 -5.94 -4.19 -8.32
N PRO A 125 -6.50 -3.11 -8.86
CA PRO A 125 -6.82 -3.02 -10.28
C PRO A 125 -5.53 -3.16 -11.09
N LEU A 126 -5.35 -4.29 -11.76
CA LEU A 126 -4.06 -4.65 -12.38
C LEU A 126 -3.62 -3.65 -13.45
N HIS A 127 -4.58 -3.02 -14.14
CA HIS A 127 -4.31 -2.00 -15.15
C HIS A 127 -3.62 -0.74 -14.58
N GLU A 128 -3.78 -0.41 -13.29
CA GLU A 128 -3.13 0.76 -12.68
C GLU A 128 -1.60 0.61 -12.56
N PHE A 129 -1.10 -0.62 -12.52
CA PHE A 129 0.33 -0.91 -12.36
C PHE A 129 1.10 -1.01 -13.68
N VAL A 130 0.40 -1.04 -14.81
CA VAL A 130 1.02 -1.11 -16.15
C VAL A 130 1.08 0.27 -16.79
N PRO A 131 2.04 0.52 -17.70
CA PRO A 131 2.17 1.83 -18.33
C PRO A 131 1.01 2.14 -19.27
N HIS A 132 0.46 3.36 -19.18
CA HIS A 132 -0.66 3.81 -20.02
C HIS A 132 -0.20 4.56 -21.29
N THR A 133 1.03 5.11 -21.30
CA THR A 133 1.53 5.85 -22.48
C THR A 133 2.25 4.92 -23.44
N GLU A 134 2.07 5.16 -24.74
CA GLU A 134 2.69 4.35 -25.79
C GLU A 134 4.23 4.32 -25.66
N GLU A 135 4.85 5.44 -25.31
CA GLU A 135 6.28 5.54 -25.10
C GLU A 135 6.77 4.56 -24.00
N LYS A 136 6.11 4.56 -22.85
CA LYS A 136 6.46 3.66 -21.74
C LYS A 136 6.14 2.20 -22.05
N GLN A 137 5.08 1.93 -22.84
CA GLN A 137 4.76 0.59 -23.30
C GLN A 137 5.82 0.07 -24.27
N ARG A 138 6.36 0.91 -25.17
CA ARG A 138 7.46 0.56 -26.06
C ARG A 138 8.76 0.29 -25.30
N ALA A 139 9.07 1.10 -24.28
CA ALA A 139 10.22 0.86 -23.42
C ALA A 139 10.09 -0.48 -22.68
N LEU A 140 8.92 -0.79 -22.13
CA LEU A 140 8.65 -2.07 -21.46
C LEU A 140 8.73 -3.25 -22.43
N ALA A 141 8.27 -3.11 -23.67
CA ALA A 141 8.37 -4.13 -24.70
C ALA A 141 9.83 -4.44 -25.03
N GLN A 142 10.66 -3.41 -25.15
CA GLN A 142 12.10 -3.53 -25.40
C GLN A 142 12.82 -4.22 -24.22
N GLU A 143 12.52 -3.81 -22.99
CA GLU A 143 13.07 -4.40 -21.77
C GLU A 143 12.76 -5.90 -21.68
N ARG A 144 11.56 -6.30 -22.07
CA ARG A 144 11.10 -7.69 -22.04
C ARG A 144 11.46 -8.52 -23.28
N GLY A 145 12.04 -7.91 -24.31
CA GLY A 145 12.37 -8.59 -25.56
C GLY A 145 11.17 -9.12 -26.36
N ILE A 146 9.99 -8.50 -26.21
CA ILE A 146 8.77 -8.84 -26.92
C ILE A 146 8.26 -7.67 -27.78
N SER A 147 7.37 -7.93 -28.73
CA SER A 147 6.86 -6.87 -29.62
C SER A 147 5.96 -5.87 -28.86
N PHE A 148 5.95 -4.63 -29.33
CA PHE A 148 5.01 -3.61 -28.82
C PHE A 148 3.55 -4.05 -28.96
N ALA A 149 3.21 -4.69 -30.09
CA ALA A 149 1.86 -5.18 -30.33
C ALA A 149 1.41 -6.22 -29.27
N GLU A 150 2.32 -7.08 -28.86
CA GLU A 150 2.05 -8.08 -27.84
C GLU A 150 1.90 -7.43 -26.45
N ILE A 151 2.77 -6.49 -26.05
CA ILE A 151 2.62 -5.74 -24.80
C ILE A 151 1.29 -5.00 -24.78
N LYS A 152 0.95 -4.29 -25.85
CA LYS A 152 -0.30 -3.54 -25.95
C LYS A 152 -1.51 -4.45 -25.79
N LYS A 153 -1.53 -5.60 -26.49
CA LYS A 153 -2.60 -6.58 -26.36
C LYS A 153 -2.78 -7.06 -24.91
N ARG A 154 -1.68 -7.33 -24.20
CA ARG A 154 -1.73 -7.77 -22.80
C ARG A 154 -2.26 -6.69 -21.88
N ILE A 155 -1.81 -5.44 -22.05
CA ILE A 155 -2.28 -4.30 -21.28
C ILE A 155 -3.76 -4.03 -21.53
N ASP A 156 -4.19 -4.06 -22.80
CA ASP A 156 -5.59 -3.83 -23.19
C ASP A 156 -6.51 -4.91 -22.58
N ALA A 157 -6.03 -6.15 -22.46
CA ALA A 157 -6.76 -7.25 -21.82
C ALA A 157 -6.94 -7.09 -20.29
N LEU A 158 -6.13 -6.23 -19.64
CA LEU A 158 -6.24 -5.93 -18.22
C LEU A 158 -7.24 -4.79 -17.91
N ASN A 159 -7.79 -4.13 -18.93
CA ASN A 159 -8.77 -3.07 -18.72
C ASN A 159 -10.06 -3.63 -18.14
N GLU A 160 -10.36 -3.24 -16.92
CA GLU A 160 -11.60 -3.57 -16.25
C GLU A 160 -12.69 -2.58 -16.61
N VAL A 161 -13.84 -3.10 -17.05
CA VAL A 161 -15.02 -2.27 -17.34
C VAL A 161 -15.63 -1.75 -16.04
N ASN A 162 -15.57 -2.57 -14.98
CA ASN A 162 -16.01 -2.20 -13.64
C ASN A 162 -15.04 -2.79 -12.61
N PRO A 163 -14.17 -1.95 -12.00
CA PRO A 163 -13.19 -2.41 -11.00
C PRO A 163 -13.80 -3.10 -9.77
N MET A 164 -15.07 -2.83 -9.49
CA MET A 164 -15.78 -3.46 -8.36
C MET A 164 -16.18 -4.91 -8.64
N MET A 165 -16.21 -5.30 -9.89
CA MET A 165 -16.58 -6.67 -10.32
C MET A 165 -15.37 -7.56 -10.57
N GLY A 166 -14.17 -6.97 -10.65
CA GLY A 166 -12.93 -7.68 -10.98
C GLY A 166 -12.84 -8.10 -12.46
N LEU A 167 -11.83 -8.89 -12.74
CA LEU A 167 -11.58 -9.50 -14.04
C LEU A 167 -12.37 -10.80 -14.19
#